data_9896d1b2a6d1e5ed0fa659508d07fb9b
#
_entry.id   9896d1b2a6d1e5ed0fa659508d07fb9b
#
_cell.length_a   1.000
_cell.length_b   1.000
_cell.length_c   1.000
_cell.angle_alpha   90.00
_cell.angle_beta   90.00
_cell.angle_gamma   90.00
#
_symmetry.space_group_name_H-M   'P 1'
#
loop_
_entity.id
_entity.type
_entity.pdbx_description
1 polymer ?
#
loop_
_entity_poly.entity_id
_entity_poly.type
_entity_poly.pdbx_seq_one_letter_code
_entity_poly.pdbx_strand_id
1 'polypeptide(L)'
;MLQTVESRERADVVSSFRDQYLKAFRFMVLSRVLDEKMASLYRGGKIHGGVFLGRGQEALSVSVGLALRKGDIFAPLIRDGAGRLAFGEPVLDAVRTYFGSAAGPMRGREGNVHRGRPREGLFCMISHLGAMISVVNGALLARRFKKMEGAVGATCIGDGGTSTGAFHEAINQAAVEKLPLVLVVANNQYAYSTPNSRQFACRDLADKAIGYGVTAHKVDGTDLESCLHTLEDATLRARQGGGPQLVVAQLLRLCGHGEHDDAQYISSQFKQSHFGRDCMKVAEDHLLNQGWADAALLRNIRDAAALEVEQAVAQAQREPGPDVAGENWCALASRHLSERFETPDTAA
;
A
#
# COMPACT_ATOMS: atom_id res chain seq x y z
N MET A 1 -13.60 -41.71 12.32
CA MET A 1 -14.34 -40.74 11.50
C MET A 1 -14.07 -39.29 11.91
N LEU A 2 -14.06 -38.90 13.19
CA LEU A 2 -13.74 -37.53 13.65
C LEU A 2 -12.29 -37.09 13.34
N GLN A 3 -11.29 -37.96 13.55
CA GLN A 3 -9.88 -37.67 13.25
C GLN A 3 -9.57 -37.44 11.77
N THR A 4 -10.38 -37.99 10.87
CA THR A 4 -10.24 -37.78 9.40
C THR A 4 -10.85 -36.48 8.92
N VAL A 5 -11.82 -35.91 9.63
CA VAL A 5 -12.42 -34.59 9.27
C VAL A 5 -11.50 -33.48 9.74
N GLU A 6 -11.00 -33.50 10.97
CA GLU A 6 -10.05 -32.51 11.49
C GLU A 6 -8.73 -32.45 10.68
N SER A 7 -8.25 -33.61 10.20
CA SER A 7 -7.05 -33.65 9.36
C SER A 7 -7.28 -33.10 7.96
N ARG A 8 -8.48 -33.25 7.38
CA ARG A 8 -8.87 -32.64 6.10
C ARG A 8 -9.06 -31.13 6.25
N GLU A 9 -9.79 -30.68 7.26
CA GLU A 9 -9.97 -29.25 7.53
C GLU A 9 -8.62 -28.55 7.76
N ARG A 10 -7.69 -29.14 8.50
CA ARG A 10 -6.32 -28.61 8.64
C ARG A 10 -5.56 -28.60 7.32
N ALA A 11 -5.66 -29.62 6.50
CA ALA A 11 -5.01 -29.67 5.20
C ALA A 11 -5.57 -28.60 4.23
N ASP A 12 -6.89 -28.40 4.25
CA ASP A 12 -7.55 -27.39 3.43
C ASP A 12 -7.20 -25.96 3.88
N VAL A 13 -7.11 -25.71 5.19
CA VAL A 13 -6.67 -24.39 5.74
C VAL A 13 -5.21 -24.12 5.40
N VAL A 14 -4.31 -25.10 5.53
CA VAL A 14 -2.89 -24.95 5.18
C VAL A 14 -2.73 -24.73 3.67
N SER A 15 -3.49 -25.43 2.83
CA SER A 15 -3.49 -25.22 1.37
C SER A 15 -3.97 -23.82 1.01
N SER A 16 -5.03 -23.33 1.65
CA SER A 16 -5.56 -21.97 1.43
C SER A 16 -4.55 -20.90 1.84
N PHE A 17 -3.89 -21.04 2.99
CA PHE A 17 -2.89 -20.06 3.45
C PHE A 17 -1.62 -20.09 2.61
N ARG A 18 -1.14 -21.27 2.20
CA ARG A 18 -0.04 -21.41 1.24
C ARG A 18 -0.32 -20.62 -0.05
N ASP A 19 -1.51 -20.76 -0.61
CA ASP A 19 -1.88 -20.08 -1.86
C ASP A 19 -1.97 -18.57 -1.68
N GLN A 20 -2.48 -18.12 -0.54
CA GLN A 20 -2.48 -16.70 -0.15
C GLN A 20 -1.05 -16.17 -0.02
N TYR A 21 -0.18 -16.90 0.66
CA TYR A 21 1.23 -16.53 0.84
C TYR A 21 1.98 -16.45 -0.50
N LEU A 22 1.82 -17.45 -1.36
CA LEU A 22 2.39 -17.44 -2.71
C LEU A 22 1.86 -16.28 -3.56
N LYS A 23 0.57 -15.98 -3.46
CA LYS A 23 -0.02 -14.82 -4.12
C LYS A 23 0.59 -13.51 -3.61
N ALA A 24 0.73 -13.36 -2.30
CA ALA A 24 1.38 -12.21 -1.68
C ALA A 24 2.83 -12.07 -2.16
N PHE A 25 3.59 -13.15 -2.13
CA PHE A 25 4.99 -13.14 -2.58
C PHE A 25 5.13 -12.74 -4.06
N ARG A 26 4.23 -13.19 -4.94
CA ARG A 26 4.22 -12.75 -6.34
C ARG A 26 4.07 -11.23 -6.49
N PHE A 27 3.16 -10.62 -5.74
CA PHE A 27 2.99 -9.15 -5.74
C PHE A 27 4.18 -8.42 -5.13
N MET A 28 4.80 -8.98 -4.09
CA MET A 28 6.04 -8.42 -3.53
C MET A 28 7.16 -8.41 -4.58
N VAL A 29 7.36 -9.53 -5.29
CA VAL A 29 8.34 -9.65 -6.37
C VAL A 29 8.04 -8.65 -7.49
N LEU A 30 6.79 -8.59 -7.94
CA LEU A 30 6.36 -7.66 -8.99
C LEU A 30 6.62 -6.21 -8.61
N SER A 31 6.32 -5.82 -7.36
CA SER A 31 6.60 -4.48 -6.85
C SER A 31 8.09 -4.19 -6.79
N ARG A 32 8.91 -5.14 -6.30
CA ARG A 32 10.36 -4.98 -6.23
C ARG A 32 10.97 -4.80 -7.63
N VAL A 33 10.58 -5.62 -8.58
CA VAL A 33 11.05 -5.54 -9.99
C VAL A 33 10.62 -4.21 -10.64
N LEU A 34 9.38 -3.78 -10.40
CA LEU A 34 8.88 -2.47 -10.87
C LEU A 34 9.71 -1.32 -10.28
N ASP A 35 9.91 -1.31 -8.96
CA ASP A 35 10.69 -0.31 -8.26
C ASP A 35 12.13 -0.22 -8.80
N GLU A 36 12.81 -1.35 -8.97
CA GLU A 36 14.17 -1.43 -9.51
C GLU A 36 14.25 -0.92 -10.95
N LYS A 37 13.22 -1.23 -11.77
CA LYS A 37 13.12 -0.70 -13.12
C LYS A 37 12.91 0.81 -13.13
N MET A 38 12.02 1.35 -12.30
CA MET A 38 11.79 2.80 -12.19
C MET A 38 13.04 3.53 -11.69
N ALA A 39 13.74 2.98 -10.71
CA ALA A 39 15.02 3.51 -10.24
C ALA A 39 16.09 3.55 -11.34
N SER A 40 16.20 2.49 -12.14
CA SER A 40 17.11 2.41 -13.28
C SER A 40 16.78 3.46 -14.34
N LEU A 41 15.51 3.63 -14.67
CA LEU A 41 15.04 4.63 -15.65
C LEU A 41 15.24 6.08 -15.13
N TYR A 42 15.07 6.31 -13.84
CA TYR A 42 15.36 7.60 -13.20
C TYR A 42 16.86 7.94 -13.32
N ARG A 43 17.75 7.01 -12.94
CA ARG A 43 19.21 7.20 -13.09
C ARG A 43 19.64 7.38 -14.55
N GLY A 44 18.91 6.76 -15.48
CA GLY A 44 19.11 6.95 -16.92
C GLY A 44 18.49 8.22 -17.50
N GLY A 45 17.92 9.12 -16.66
CA GLY A 45 17.32 10.39 -17.11
C GLY A 45 16.03 10.23 -17.92
N LYS A 46 15.35 9.05 -17.82
CA LYS A 46 14.09 8.80 -18.54
C LYS A 46 12.85 9.17 -17.72
N ILE A 47 12.99 9.34 -16.43
CA ILE A 47 11.96 9.79 -15.48
C ILE A 47 12.42 11.10 -14.87
N HIS A 48 11.59 12.14 -14.94
CA HIS A 48 11.90 13.48 -14.44
C HIS A 48 11.36 13.72 -13.02
N GLY A 49 10.29 13.02 -12.64
CA GLY A 49 9.71 13.10 -11.30
C GLY A 49 10.53 12.31 -10.28
N GLY A 50 10.23 12.51 -8.98
CA GLY A 50 10.88 11.73 -7.92
C GLY A 50 10.46 10.27 -7.94
N VAL A 51 11.41 9.36 -7.72
CA VAL A 51 11.17 7.91 -7.56
C VAL A 51 11.38 7.54 -6.11
N PHE A 52 10.39 6.86 -5.53
CA PHE A 52 10.36 6.46 -4.12
C PHE A 52 10.07 4.98 -4.01
N LEU A 53 11.02 4.21 -3.53
CA LEU A 53 10.96 2.76 -3.51
C LEU A 53 10.28 2.24 -2.24
N GLY A 54 9.51 1.17 -2.38
CA GLY A 54 8.89 0.42 -1.27
C GLY A 54 9.83 -0.58 -0.60
N ARG A 55 11.13 -0.54 -0.91
CA ARG A 55 12.12 -1.54 -0.52
C ARG A 55 12.21 -1.72 0.99
N GLY A 56 11.90 -2.94 1.45
CA GLY A 56 11.83 -3.33 2.86
C GLY A 56 10.43 -3.24 3.47
N GLN A 57 9.42 -2.75 2.72
CA GLN A 57 8.03 -2.60 3.18
C GLN A 57 7.04 -3.47 2.39
N GLU A 58 7.50 -4.28 1.44
CA GLU A 58 6.64 -5.02 0.53
C GLU A 58 5.73 -6.00 1.26
N ALA A 59 6.21 -6.67 2.33
CA ALA A 59 5.41 -7.61 3.13
C ALA A 59 4.24 -6.91 3.81
N LEU A 60 4.48 -5.77 4.46
CA LEU A 60 3.42 -4.96 5.05
C LEU A 60 2.45 -4.46 3.99
N SER A 61 2.98 -3.85 2.94
CA SER A 61 2.20 -3.22 1.89
C SER A 61 1.27 -4.20 1.17
N VAL A 62 1.80 -5.37 0.76
CA VAL A 62 0.98 -6.40 0.08
C VAL A 62 -0.14 -6.91 0.97
N SER A 63 0.13 -7.07 2.27
CA SER A 63 -0.85 -7.56 3.24
C SER A 63 -2.03 -6.59 3.38
N VAL A 64 -1.79 -5.27 3.33
CA VAL A 64 -2.87 -4.28 3.29
C VAL A 64 -3.75 -4.47 2.05
N GLY A 65 -3.14 -4.57 0.87
CA GLY A 65 -3.87 -4.72 -0.39
C GLY A 65 -4.71 -6.00 -0.45
N LEU A 66 -4.18 -7.12 0.08
CA LEU A 66 -4.85 -8.43 0.08
C LEU A 66 -5.95 -8.55 1.15
N ALA A 67 -5.86 -7.82 2.27
CA ALA A 67 -6.90 -7.80 3.30
C ALA A 67 -8.18 -7.07 2.85
N LEU A 68 -8.07 -6.26 1.82
CA LEU A 68 -9.18 -5.51 1.25
C LEU A 68 -9.85 -6.28 0.11
N ARG A 69 -11.14 -5.99 -0.09
CA ARG A 69 -11.95 -6.60 -1.14
C ARG A 69 -12.59 -5.55 -2.05
N LYS A 70 -13.13 -5.98 -3.17
CA LYS A 70 -13.90 -5.09 -4.06
C LYS A 70 -15.00 -4.39 -3.27
N GLY A 71 -15.08 -3.08 -3.42
CA GLY A 71 -15.99 -2.22 -2.67
C GLY A 71 -15.37 -1.58 -1.42
N ASP A 72 -14.21 -1.99 -0.97
CA ASP A 72 -13.45 -1.28 0.06
C ASP A 72 -12.75 -0.04 -0.50
N ILE A 73 -12.15 0.75 0.38
CA ILE A 73 -11.38 1.95 0.02
C ILE A 73 -9.93 1.71 0.44
N PHE A 74 -9.01 1.95 -0.48
CA PHE A 74 -7.59 1.96 -0.19
C PHE A 74 -6.97 3.31 -0.56
N ALA A 75 -6.39 3.98 0.42
CA ALA A 75 -5.60 5.20 0.25
C ALA A 75 -4.13 4.91 0.60
N PRO A 76 -3.37 4.37 -0.35
CA PRO A 76 -1.96 4.01 -0.14
C PRO A 76 -1.08 5.24 0.03
N LEU A 77 0.10 5.03 0.62
CA LEU A 77 1.15 6.03 0.67
C LEU A 77 2.19 5.77 -0.43
N ILE A 78 3.23 6.57 -0.46
CA ILE A 78 4.31 6.63 -1.45
C ILE A 78 5.01 5.27 -1.68
N ARG A 79 5.15 4.43 -0.62
CA ARG A 79 5.89 3.16 -0.65
C ARG A 79 5.00 1.91 -0.73
N ASP A 80 3.71 2.09 -0.93
CA ASP A 80 2.75 0.99 -0.91
C ASP A 80 2.53 0.36 -2.30
N GLY A 81 3.60 0.28 -3.10
CA GLY A 81 3.55 -0.30 -4.45
C GLY A 81 2.97 -1.72 -4.47
N ALA A 82 3.45 -2.60 -3.58
CA ALA A 82 2.97 -3.98 -3.49
C ALA A 82 1.48 -4.06 -3.12
N GLY A 83 1.02 -3.22 -2.19
CA GLY A 83 -0.39 -3.14 -1.80
C GLY A 83 -1.29 -2.60 -2.91
N ARG A 84 -0.80 -1.62 -3.68
CA ARG A 84 -1.52 -1.08 -4.84
C ARG A 84 -1.75 -2.15 -5.91
N LEU A 85 -0.69 -2.89 -6.25
CA LEU A 85 -0.76 -4.01 -7.21
C LEU A 85 -1.70 -5.12 -6.70
N ALA A 86 -1.60 -5.47 -5.41
CA ALA A 86 -2.44 -6.49 -4.79
C ALA A 86 -3.93 -6.08 -4.71
N PHE A 87 -4.21 -4.79 -4.55
CA PHE A 87 -5.58 -4.24 -4.58
C PHE A 87 -6.16 -4.15 -5.99
N GLY A 88 -5.31 -4.26 -7.03
CA GLY A 88 -5.74 -4.32 -8.43
C GLY A 88 -5.26 -3.19 -9.33
N GLU A 89 -4.27 -2.38 -8.91
CA GLU A 89 -3.65 -1.41 -9.80
C GLU A 89 -2.83 -2.14 -10.89
N PRO A 90 -3.07 -1.87 -12.19
CA PRO A 90 -2.22 -2.41 -13.25
C PRO A 90 -0.81 -1.83 -13.21
N VAL A 91 0.22 -2.65 -13.45
CA VAL A 91 1.62 -2.20 -13.60
C VAL A 91 1.73 -1.07 -14.61
N LEU A 92 1.01 -1.16 -15.70
CA LEU A 92 1.01 -0.18 -16.77
C LEU A 92 0.59 1.24 -16.30
N ASP A 93 -0.35 1.35 -15.35
CA ASP A 93 -0.77 2.64 -14.82
C ASP A 93 0.34 3.34 -14.02
N ALA A 94 1.11 2.55 -13.25
CA ALA A 94 2.29 3.05 -12.56
C ALA A 94 3.32 3.59 -13.54
N VAL A 95 3.66 2.79 -14.55
CA VAL A 95 4.65 3.15 -15.56
C VAL A 95 4.19 4.37 -16.37
N ARG A 96 2.94 4.42 -16.83
CA ARG A 96 2.35 5.55 -17.54
C ARG A 96 2.44 6.85 -16.75
N THR A 97 2.23 6.76 -15.43
CA THR A 97 2.32 7.95 -14.57
C THR A 97 3.76 8.48 -14.53
N TYR A 98 4.75 7.62 -14.33
CA TYR A 98 6.16 8.02 -14.31
C TYR A 98 6.65 8.57 -15.65
N PHE A 99 6.12 8.08 -16.77
CA PHE A 99 6.44 8.61 -18.11
C PHE A 99 5.61 9.82 -18.52
N GLY A 100 4.63 10.23 -17.72
CA GLY A 100 3.73 11.32 -18.08
C GLY A 100 2.88 11.03 -19.31
N SER A 101 2.50 9.75 -19.55
CA SER A 101 1.67 9.34 -20.69
C SER A 101 0.27 9.94 -20.60
N ALA A 102 -0.21 10.48 -21.71
CA ALA A 102 -1.59 10.98 -21.84
C ALA A 102 -2.63 9.85 -21.71
N ALA A 103 -2.25 8.60 -22.00
CA ALA A 103 -3.10 7.41 -21.84
C ALA A 103 -3.18 6.91 -20.38
N GLY A 104 -2.35 7.47 -19.47
CA GLY A 104 -2.34 7.09 -18.07
C GLY A 104 -3.53 7.64 -17.26
N PRO A 105 -3.75 7.13 -16.03
CA PRO A 105 -4.87 7.54 -15.20
C PRO A 105 -4.86 9.03 -14.85
N MET A 106 -3.68 9.65 -14.85
CA MET A 106 -3.48 11.09 -14.60
C MET A 106 -3.35 11.91 -15.88
N ARG A 107 -3.45 11.29 -17.06
CA ARG A 107 -3.43 11.95 -18.38
C ARG A 107 -2.18 12.82 -18.61
N GLY A 108 -1.04 12.38 -18.09
CA GLY A 108 0.23 13.10 -18.20
C GLY A 108 0.37 14.33 -17.30
N ARG A 109 -0.61 14.61 -16.42
CA ARG A 109 -0.57 15.74 -15.47
C ARG A 109 0.19 15.44 -14.18
N GLU A 110 0.71 14.26 -14.06
CA GLU A 110 1.48 13.76 -12.91
C GLU A 110 2.63 12.89 -13.43
N GLY A 111 3.80 13.02 -12.86
CA GLY A 111 5.01 12.28 -13.26
C GLY A 111 5.64 11.48 -12.12
N ASN A 112 4.88 11.13 -11.10
CA ASN A 112 5.40 10.56 -9.87
C ASN A 112 4.46 9.44 -9.33
N VAL A 113 3.98 9.57 -8.09
CA VAL A 113 3.20 8.55 -7.37
C VAL A 113 1.74 8.94 -7.12
N HIS A 114 1.35 10.18 -7.39
CA HIS A 114 0.03 10.73 -7.10
C HIS A 114 -1.01 10.28 -8.13
N ARG A 115 -1.29 9.00 -8.16
CA ARG A 115 -2.27 8.39 -9.06
C ARG A 115 -3.27 7.54 -8.30
N GLY A 116 -4.43 7.30 -8.89
CA GLY A 116 -5.46 6.48 -8.29
C GLY A 116 -6.59 6.18 -9.26
N ARG A 117 -7.48 5.30 -8.80
CA ARG A 117 -8.74 4.90 -9.46
C ARG A 117 -9.89 5.00 -8.46
N PRO A 118 -10.33 6.22 -8.10
CA PRO A 118 -11.27 6.41 -7.00
C PRO A 118 -12.61 5.69 -7.18
N ARG A 119 -13.06 5.49 -8.44
CA ARG A 119 -14.27 4.71 -8.75
C ARG A 119 -14.13 3.23 -8.38
N GLU A 120 -12.90 2.71 -8.37
CA GLU A 120 -12.57 1.32 -8.00
C GLU A 120 -12.20 1.20 -6.51
N GLY A 121 -12.21 2.31 -5.76
CA GLY A 121 -11.84 2.37 -4.36
C GLY A 121 -10.35 2.67 -4.11
N LEU A 122 -9.52 2.74 -5.14
CA LEU A 122 -8.10 3.09 -5.00
C LEU A 122 -7.93 4.62 -5.07
N PHE A 123 -7.74 5.24 -3.92
CA PHE A 123 -7.60 6.68 -3.83
C PHE A 123 -6.18 7.13 -4.18
N CYS A 124 -6.10 8.34 -4.74
CA CYS A 124 -4.83 8.95 -5.06
C CYS A 124 -4.10 9.35 -3.77
N MET A 125 -2.82 9.00 -3.65
CA MET A 125 -1.96 9.54 -2.62
C MET A 125 -1.80 11.07 -2.81
N ILE A 126 -1.67 11.79 -1.70
CA ILE A 126 -1.30 13.21 -1.69
C ILE A 126 -0.10 13.44 -0.75
N SER A 127 0.69 14.48 -1.04
CA SER A 127 1.92 14.75 -0.27
C SER A 127 1.69 15.35 1.11
N HIS A 128 0.48 15.76 1.44
CA HIS A 128 0.10 16.23 2.77
C HIS A 128 -0.08 15.03 3.70
N LEU A 129 0.97 14.68 4.44
CA LEU A 129 1.00 13.51 5.31
C LEU A 129 -0.14 13.56 6.35
N GLY A 130 -0.86 12.45 6.50
CA GLY A 130 -2.01 12.34 7.39
C GLY A 130 -3.35 12.77 6.79
N ALA A 131 -3.38 13.65 5.78
CA ALA A 131 -4.63 14.15 5.21
C ALA A 131 -5.51 13.05 4.57
N MET A 132 -4.91 11.98 4.03
CA MET A 132 -5.68 10.87 3.47
C MET A 132 -6.51 10.12 4.51
N ILE A 133 -6.17 10.20 5.80
CA ILE A 133 -7.00 9.61 6.86
C ILE A 133 -8.37 10.31 6.89
N SER A 134 -8.39 11.65 6.87
CA SER A 134 -9.65 12.44 6.80
C SER A 134 -10.44 12.16 5.51
N VAL A 135 -9.74 11.99 4.38
CA VAL A 135 -10.39 11.67 3.09
C VAL A 135 -11.07 10.30 3.16
N VAL A 136 -10.42 9.29 3.72
CA VAL A 136 -11.01 7.95 3.92
C VAL A 136 -12.18 8.02 4.91
N ASN A 137 -12.05 8.77 6.02
CA ASN A 137 -13.13 8.99 6.97
C ASN A 137 -14.36 9.58 6.28
N GLY A 138 -14.17 10.64 5.47
CA GLY A 138 -15.25 11.27 4.72
C GLY A 138 -15.93 10.31 3.74
N ALA A 139 -15.15 9.46 3.06
CA ALA A 139 -15.69 8.46 2.15
C ALA A 139 -16.48 7.36 2.90
N LEU A 140 -16.02 6.93 4.07
CA LEU A 140 -16.75 5.98 4.93
C LEU A 140 -18.04 6.59 5.48
N LEU A 141 -18.02 7.84 5.91
CA LEU A 141 -19.23 8.59 6.32
C LEU A 141 -20.23 8.72 5.18
N ALA A 142 -19.75 9.07 3.97
CA ALA A 142 -20.60 9.17 2.80
C ALA A 142 -21.30 7.83 2.48
N ARG A 143 -20.60 6.70 2.63
CA ARG A 143 -21.19 5.36 2.48
C ARG A 143 -22.22 5.07 3.55
N ARG A 144 -21.93 5.41 4.82
CA ARG A 144 -22.89 5.28 5.93
C ARG A 144 -24.19 6.05 5.65
N PHE A 145 -24.10 7.32 5.22
CA PHE A 145 -25.26 8.13 4.86
C PHE A 145 -26.04 7.55 3.68
N LYS A 146 -25.37 6.90 2.74
CA LYS A 146 -25.99 6.19 1.62
C LYS A 146 -26.45 4.77 1.98
N LYS A 147 -26.34 4.35 3.24
CA LYS A 147 -26.69 3.00 3.72
C LYS A 147 -25.94 1.88 2.97
N MET A 148 -24.71 2.14 2.54
CA MET A 148 -23.83 1.17 1.90
C MET A 148 -22.96 0.52 2.98
N GLU A 149 -23.40 -0.63 3.49
CA GLU A 149 -22.77 -1.31 4.61
C GLU A 149 -21.63 -2.25 4.18
N GLY A 150 -20.80 -2.65 5.15
CA GLY A 150 -19.78 -3.69 5.03
C GLY A 150 -18.49 -3.28 4.33
N ALA A 151 -18.32 -2.02 3.94
CA ALA A 151 -17.07 -1.52 3.40
C ALA A 151 -16.08 -1.13 4.52
N VAL A 152 -14.78 -1.37 4.29
CA VAL A 152 -13.67 -0.92 5.12
C VAL A 152 -12.86 0.12 4.35
N GLY A 153 -12.29 1.08 5.05
CA GLY A 153 -11.29 1.98 4.49
C GLY A 153 -9.94 1.70 5.10
N ALA A 154 -8.92 1.51 4.28
CA ALA A 154 -7.54 1.42 4.74
C ALA A 154 -6.71 2.59 4.21
N THR A 155 -5.81 3.09 5.04
CA THR A 155 -4.82 4.09 4.64
C THR A 155 -3.50 3.86 5.37
N CYS A 156 -2.41 4.24 4.72
CA CYS A 156 -1.06 4.05 5.24
C CYS A 156 -0.43 5.40 5.58
N ILE A 157 0.43 5.39 6.60
CA ILE A 157 1.23 6.55 7.01
C ILE A 157 2.59 6.08 7.52
N GLY A 158 3.63 6.88 7.33
CA GLY A 158 4.94 6.64 7.96
C GLY A 158 4.97 7.16 9.40
N ASP A 159 5.99 6.73 10.15
CA ASP A 159 6.27 7.16 11.52
C ASP A 159 6.23 8.69 11.69
N GLY A 160 6.93 9.44 10.82
CA GLY A 160 6.94 10.91 10.89
C GLY A 160 5.58 11.55 10.69
N GLY A 161 4.74 10.97 9.84
CA GLY A 161 3.37 11.45 9.61
C GLY A 161 2.48 11.38 10.85
N THR A 162 2.77 10.49 11.79
CA THR A 162 2.00 10.33 13.03
C THR A 162 2.14 11.50 14.02
N SER A 163 3.02 12.46 13.72
CA SER A 163 3.22 13.67 14.53
C SER A 163 2.54 14.91 13.93
N THR A 164 1.82 14.75 12.82
CA THR A 164 1.07 15.85 12.18
C THR A 164 -0.30 16.05 12.85
N GLY A 165 -0.82 17.28 12.86
CA GLY A 165 -2.18 17.57 13.32
C GLY A 165 -3.23 16.74 12.59
N ALA A 166 -3.08 16.58 11.26
CA ALA A 166 -3.97 15.78 10.43
C ALA A 166 -4.13 14.32 10.91
N PHE A 167 -3.04 13.69 11.39
CA PHE A 167 -3.14 12.36 12.01
C PHE A 167 -4.01 12.38 13.26
N HIS A 168 -3.74 13.31 14.19
CA HIS A 168 -4.40 13.38 15.49
C HIS A 168 -5.90 13.67 15.34
N GLU A 169 -6.25 14.62 14.49
CA GLU A 169 -7.63 15.02 14.25
C GLU A 169 -8.43 13.88 13.59
N ALA A 170 -7.85 13.26 12.58
CA ALA A 170 -8.55 12.26 11.79
C ALA A 170 -8.74 10.93 12.54
N ILE A 171 -7.76 10.46 13.31
CA ILE A 171 -7.92 9.25 14.12
C ILE A 171 -8.95 9.46 15.24
N ASN A 172 -8.96 10.65 15.86
CA ASN A 172 -9.96 11.02 16.85
C ASN A 172 -11.37 11.02 16.23
N GLN A 173 -11.56 11.63 15.06
CA GLN A 173 -12.82 11.59 14.33
C GLN A 173 -13.25 10.15 14.03
N ALA A 174 -12.34 9.32 13.53
CA ALA A 174 -12.65 7.92 13.22
C ALA A 174 -13.11 7.15 14.47
N ALA A 175 -12.49 7.42 15.63
CA ALA A 175 -12.84 6.78 16.89
C ALA A 175 -14.23 7.23 17.40
N VAL A 176 -14.50 8.53 17.41
CA VAL A 176 -15.79 9.10 17.82
C VAL A 176 -16.91 8.55 16.94
N GLU A 177 -16.70 8.51 15.64
CA GLU A 177 -17.66 8.02 14.65
C GLU A 177 -17.68 6.49 14.52
N LYS A 178 -16.81 5.76 15.20
CA LYS A 178 -16.65 4.29 15.09
C LYS A 178 -16.57 3.84 13.63
N LEU A 179 -15.73 4.53 12.84
CA LEU A 179 -15.58 4.21 11.42
C LEU A 179 -14.82 2.89 11.23
N PRO A 180 -15.19 2.09 10.22
CA PRO A 180 -14.45 0.88 9.85
C PRO A 180 -13.15 1.22 9.12
N LEU A 181 -12.25 1.92 9.81
CA LEU A 181 -10.96 2.38 9.34
C LEU A 181 -9.84 1.43 9.79
N VAL A 182 -8.96 1.03 8.89
CA VAL A 182 -7.66 0.40 9.19
C VAL A 182 -6.57 1.41 8.87
N LEU A 183 -5.95 1.96 9.92
CA LEU A 183 -4.84 2.90 9.79
C LEU A 183 -3.53 2.16 10.01
N VAL A 184 -2.71 2.06 8.96
CA VAL A 184 -1.45 1.33 8.97
C VAL A 184 -0.28 2.30 9.09
N VAL A 185 0.51 2.14 10.15
CA VAL A 185 1.73 2.91 10.37
C VAL A 185 2.94 2.06 10.00
N ALA A 186 3.62 2.41 8.93
CA ALA A 186 4.92 1.86 8.60
C ALA A 186 6.00 2.58 9.44
N ASN A 187 6.28 2.03 10.63
CA ASN A 187 7.38 2.54 11.45
C ASN A 187 8.71 2.08 10.87
N ASN A 188 9.13 2.76 9.82
CA ASN A 188 10.35 2.45 9.08
C ASN A 188 11.59 3.19 9.58
N GLN A 189 11.50 3.73 10.81
CA GLN A 189 12.54 4.28 11.66
C GLN A 189 13.03 5.69 11.27
N TYR A 190 12.67 6.18 10.10
CA TYR A 190 13.16 7.49 9.62
C TYR A 190 12.10 8.25 8.82
N ALA A 191 11.78 9.46 9.28
CA ALA A 191 11.07 10.45 8.46
C ALA A 191 12.11 11.23 7.65
N TYR A 192 12.29 10.91 6.37
CA TYR A 192 13.46 11.30 5.58
C TYR A 192 14.74 10.86 6.30
N SER A 193 15.52 11.78 6.87
CA SER A 193 16.73 11.53 7.67
C SER A 193 16.50 11.67 9.18
N THR A 194 15.29 12.04 9.62
CA THR A 194 14.97 12.24 11.04
C THR A 194 14.65 10.91 11.72
N PRO A 195 15.44 10.44 12.69
CA PRO A 195 15.19 9.18 13.38
C PRO A 195 14.00 9.27 14.34
N ASN A 196 13.40 8.12 14.69
CA ASN A 196 12.26 8.02 15.60
C ASN A 196 12.44 8.78 16.91
N SER A 197 13.66 8.80 17.49
CA SER A 197 13.99 9.51 18.72
C SER A 197 13.80 11.04 18.64
N ARG A 198 13.61 11.57 17.45
CA ARG A 198 13.34 13.00 17.20
C ARG A 198 11.94 13.27 16.67
N GLN A 199 11.09 12.26 16.58
CA GLN A 199 9.76 12.38 15.97
C GLN A 199 8.64 12.33 17.03
N PHE A 200 8.77 11.48 18.04
CA PHE A 200 7.76 11.28 19.08
C PHE A 200 8.42 10.86 20.40
N ALA A 201 7.72 11.12 21.53
CA ALA A 201 8.21 10.83 22.87
C ALA A 201 7.64 9.53 23.48
N CYS A 202 6.53 8.98 22.94
CA CYS A 202 5.99 7.70 23.39
C CYS A 202 6.97 6.56 23.12
N ARG A 203 6.94 5.53 23.94
CA ARG A 203 7.82 4.37 23.80
C ARG A 203 7.55 3.59 22.52
N ASP A 204 6.28 3.47 22.15
CA ASP A 204 5.80 2.78 20.96
C ASP A 204 4.70 3.62 20.30
N LEU A 205 4.68 3.68 18.98
CA LEU A 205 3.63 4.40 18.25
C LEU A 205 2.23 3.83 18.49
N ALA A 206 2.14 2.53 18.83
CA ALA A 206 0.88 1.91 19.21
C ALA A 206 0.28 2.49 20.51
N ASP A 207 1.11 3.07 21.39
CA ASP A 207 0.64 3.71 22.62
C ASP A 207 -0.25 4.92 22.35
N LYS A 208 -0.08 5.57 21.20
CA LYS A 208 -0.96 6.67 20.77
C LYS A 208 -2.43 6.26 20.67
N ALA A 209 -2.72 5.00 20.34
CA ALA A 209 -4.09 4.49 20.24
C ALA A 209 -4.88 4.59 21.54
N ILE A 210 -4.20 4.46 22.69
CA ILE A 210 -4.81 4.52 24.03
C ILE A 210 -5.53 5.85 24.22
N GLY A 211 -4.87 6.96 23.83
CA GLY A 211 -5.44 8.30 23.97
C GLY A 211 -6.69 8.57 23.14
N TYR A 212 -6.94 7.75 22.10
CA TYR A 212 -8.13 7.87 21.23
C TYR A 212 -9.16 6.77 21.47
N GLY A 213 -8.90 5.80 22.35
CA GLY A 213 -9.77 4.65 22.54
C GLY A 213 -9.81 3.72 21.30
N VAL A 214 -8.71 3.64 20.56
CA VAL A 214 -8.58 2.84 19.33
C VAL A 214 -7.86 1.53 19.65
N THR A 215 -8.29 0.44 19.03
CA THR A 215 -7.57 -0.85 19.13
C THR A 215 -6.27 -0.77 18.35
N ALA A 216 -5.15 -1.13 19.00
CA ALA A 216 -3.83 -1.18 18.37
C ALA A 216 -3.34 -2.61 18.17
N HIS A 217 -2.67 -2.84 17.05
CA HIS A 217 -1.98 -4.06 16.68
C HIS A 217 -0.51 -3.74 16.41
N LYS A 218 0.39 -4.60 16.89
CA LYS A 218 1.83 -4.50 16.60
C LYS A 218 2.24 -5.67 15.75
N VAL A 219 3.04 -5.42 14.73
CA VAL A 219 3.51 -6.47 13.83
C VAL A 219 4.95 -6.26 13.42
N ASP A 220 5.67 -7.36 13.22
CA ASP A 220 6.94 -7.37 12.53
C ASP A 220 6.70 -7.15 11.03
N GLY A 221 6.98 -5.93 10.55
CA GLY A 221 6.76 -5.56 9.14
C GLY A 221 7.71 -6.23 8.17
N THR A 222 8.72 -6.98 8.67
CA THR A 222 9.64 -7.78 7.84
C THR A 222 9.16 -9.20 7.62
N ASP A 223 8.13 -9.65 8.34
CA ASP A 223 7.58 -10.99 8.29
C ASP A 223 6.21 -11.01 7.59
N LEU A 224 6.14 -11.69 6.44
CA LEU A 224 4.94 -11.71 5.59
C LEU A 224 3.77 -12.43 6.27
N GLU A 225 4.02 -13.55 6.95
CA GLU A 225 2.97 -14.33 7.64
C GLU A 225 2.31 -13.49 8.72
N SER A 226 3.11 -12.87 9.58
CA SER A 226 2.64 -11.99 10.65
C SER A 226 1.85 -10.80 10.09
N CYS A 227 2.32 -10.20 8.99
CA CYS A 227 1.63 -9.10 8.33
C CYS A 227 0.26 -9.54 7.78
N LEU A 228 0.19 -10.68 7.06
CA LEU A 228 -1.06 -11.20 6.50
C LEU A 228 -2.11 -11.43 7.59
N HIS A 229 -1.76 -12.16 8.65
CA HIS A 229 -2.68 -12.43 9.75
C HIS A 229 -3.13 -11.17 10.49
N THR A 230 -2.19 -10.24 10.76
CA THR A 230 -2.53 -9.01 11.50
C THR A 230 -3.46 -8.11 10.69
N LEU A 231 -3.19 -7.94 9.38
CA LEU A 231 -4.03 -7.09 8.53
C LEU A 231 -5.40 -7.71 8.27
N GLU A 232 -5.48 -9.04 8.14
CA GLU A 232 -6.75 -9.75 8.02
C GLU A 232 -7.60 -9.59 9.29
N ASP A 233 -7.03 -9.82 10.49
CA ASP A 233 -7.73 -9.64 11.77
C ASP A 233 -8.20 -8.19 11.97
N ALA A 234 -7.32 -7.21 11.77
CA ALA A 234 -7.65 -5.80 11.90
C ALA A 234 -8.79 -5.39 10.94
N THR A 235 -8.71 -5.84 9.68
CA THR A 235 -9.74 -5.54 8.67
C THR A 235 -11.07 -6.20 9.00
N LEU A 236 -11.04 -7.46 9.47
CA LEU A 236 -12.24 -8.17 9.90
C LEU A 236 -12.91 -7.48 11.09
N ARG A 237 -12.14 -7.10 12.12
CA ARG A 237 -12.65 -6.36 13.30
C ARG A 237 -13.28 -5.03 12.90
N ALA A 238 -12.60 -4.25 12.06
CA ALA A 238 -13.16 -2.99 11.54
C ALA A 238 -14.49 -3.22 10.81
N ARG A 239 -14.55 -4.24 9.95
CA ARG A 239 -15.74 -4.61 9.17
C ARG A 239 -16.91 -5.06 10.04
N GLN A 240 -16.63 -5.70 11.17
CA GLN A 240 -17.63 -6.17 12.14
C GLN A 240 -18.09 -5.09 13.12
N GLY A 241 -17.71 -3.82 12.89
CA GLY A 241 -18.14 -2.71 13.74
C GLY A 241 -17.25 -2.47 14.96
N GLY A 242 -16.06 -3.06 15.02
CA GLY A 242 -15.07 -2.85 16.09
C GLY A 242 -14.42 -1.47 16.07
N GLY A 243 -14.90 -0.54 15.21
CA GLY A 243 -14.33 0.79 15.08
C GLY A 243 -12.97 0.81 14.38
N PRO A 244 -12.22 1.92 14.47
CA PRO A 244 -10.93 2.03 13.81
C PRO A 244 -9.89 1.11 14.44
N GLN A 245 -8.99 0.59 13.62
CA GLN A 245 -7.88 -0.27 14.01
C GLN A 245 -6.58 0.43 13.63
N LEU A 246 -5.64 0.54 14.55
CA LEU A 246 -4.31 1.08 14.34
C LEU A 246 -3.31 -0.09 14.24
N VAL A 247 -2.73 -0.33 13.08
CA VAL A 247 -1.69 -1.34 12.88
C VAL A 247 -0.34 -0.65 12.82
N VAL A 248 0.56 -0.96 13.74
CA VAL A 248 1.93 -0.41 13.76
C VAL A 248 2.92 -1.52 13.40
N ALA A 249 3.54 -1.38 12.23
CA ALA A 249 4.52 -2.33 11.72
C ALA A 249 5.94 -1.81 11.96
N GLN A 250 6.75 -2.63 12.61
CA GLN A 250 8.16 -2.35 12.85
C GLN A 250 9.02 -2.92 11.72
N LEU A 251 9.77 -2.07 11.05
CA LEU A 251 10.65 -2.42 9.94
C LEU A 251 11.69 -1.30 9.72
N LEU A 252 12.61 -1.47 8.77
CA LEU A 252 13.52 -0.43 8.32
C LEU A 252 13.30 -0.17 6.83
N ARG A 253 13.30 1.09 6.44
CA ARG A 253 13.42 1.48 5.04
C ARG A 253 14.82 1.11 4.55
N LEU A 254 14.93 0.19 3.59
CA LEU A 254 16.19 -0.34 3.09
C LEU A 254 16.82 0.49 1.96
N CYS A 255 16.33 1.70 1.73
CA CYS A 255 16.81 2.63 0.69
C CYS A 255 16.73 4.07 1.20
N GLY A 256 17.14 5.04 0.39
CA GLY A 256 16.96 6.45 0.66
C GLY A 256 15.48 6.89 0.72
N HIS A 257 15.24 8.12 1.09
CA HIS A 257 13.89 8.68 1.06
C HIS A 257 13.34 8.69 -0.36
N GLY A 258 14.11 9.14 -1.32
CA GLY A 258 13.89 8.98 -2.75
C GLY A 258 15.16 8.43 -3.39
N GLU A 259 15.13 8.16 -4.70
CA GLU A 259 16.27 7.56 -5.41
C GLU A 259 17.50 8.49 -5.47
N HIS A 260 17.31 9.77 -5.19
CA HIS A 260 18.38 10.77 -5.07
C HIS A 260 19.10 10.76 -3.70
N ASP A 261 18.59 9.99 -2.72
CA ASP A 261 19.08 9.94 -1.34
C ASP A 261 19.86 8.64 -1.09
N ASP A 262 21.12 8.75 -0.68
CA ASP A 262 22.03 7.62 -0.45
C ASP A 262 21.85 6.91 0.89
N ALA A 263 21.00 7.43 1.77
CA ALA A 263 20.71 6.89 3.10
C ALA A 263 21.94 6.70 4.02
N GLN A 264 22.97 7.54 3.89
CA GLN A 264 24.18 7.46 4.73
C GLN A 264 23.91 7.71 6.22
N TYR A 265 22.79 8.38 6.55
CA TYR A 265 22.35 8.60 7.93
C TYR A 265 21.88 7.33 8.64
N ILE A 266 21.63 6.23 7.93
CA ILE A 266 21.28 4.94 8.51
C ILE A 266 22.56 4.15 8.80
N SER A 267 22.88 3.92 10.08
CA SER A 267 24.09 3.21 10.47
C SER A 267 24.11 1.76 9.96
N SER A 268 25.32 1.23 9.69
CA SER A 268 25.49 -0.17 9.29
C SER A 268 24.98 -1.15 10.35
N GLN A 269 25.17 -0.83 11.64
CA GLN A 269 24.66 -1.64 12.74
C GLN A 269 23.13 -1.72 12.71
N PHE A 270 22.44 -0.62 12.39
CA PHE A 270 20.99 -0.61 12.31
C PHE A 270 20.48 -1.36 11.08
N LYS A 271 21.17 -1.24 9.94
CA LYS A 271 20.87 -2.05 8.74
C LYS A 271 21.01 -3.55 8.98
N GLN A 272 21.90 -3.96 9.88
CA GLN A 272 22.12 -5.37 10.26
C GLN A 272 21.22 -5.83 11.41
N SER A 273 20.43 -4.95 12.01
CA SER A 273 19.48 -5.29 13.07
C SER A 273 18.31 -6.11 12.54
N HIS A 274 17.48 -6.62 13.48
CA HIS A 274 16.22 -7.31 13.14
C HIS A 274 15.34 -6.47 12.21
N PHE A 275 15.23 -5.16 12.42
CA PHE A 275 14.45 -4.27 11.58
C PHE A 275 15.01 -4.13 10.16
N GLY A 276 16.33 -4.32 9.98
CA GLY A 276 17.02 -4.21 8.70
C GLY A 276 16.92 -5.46 7.82
N ARG A 277 16.17 -6.49 8.22
CA ARG A 277 15.96 -7.68 7.38
C ARG A 277 15.20 -7.32 6.12
N ASP A 278 15.62 -7.87 4.99
CA ASP A 278 14.84 -7.75 3.75
C ASP A 278 13.66 -8.70 3.78
N CYS A 279 12.46 -8.18 3.83
CA CYS A 279 11.22 -8.96 3.87
C CYS A 279 11.07 -9.89 2.65
N MET A 280 11.68 -9.56 1.51
CA MET A 280 11.73 -10.46 0.35
C MET A 280 12.50 -11.73 0.66
N LYS A 281 13.68 -11.60 1.31
CA LYS A 281 14.50 -12.75 1.68
C LYS A 281 13.84 -13.57 2.77
N VAL A 282 13.22 -12.92 3.77
CA VAL A 282 12.47 -13.59 4.83
C VAL A 282 11.32 -14.44 4.23
N ALA A 283 10.56 -13.85 3.32
CA ALA A 283 9.45 -14.55 2.67
C ALA A 283 9.92 -15.71 1.76
N GLU A 284 11.02 -15.52 1.03
CA GLU A 284 11.61 -16.56 0.19
C GLU A 284 12.11 -17.75 1.02
N ASP A 285 12.83 -17.47 2.11
CA ASP A 285 13.32 -18.50 3.02
C ASP A 285 12.15 -19.28 3.66
N HIS A 286 11.07 -18.57 4.03
CA HIS A 286 9.86 -19.24 4.55
C HIS A 286 9.26 -20.19 3.51
N LEU A 287 9.09 -19.77 2.26
CA LEU A 287 8.55 -20.60 1.17
C LEU A 287 9.39 -21.88 0.95
N LEU A 288 10.71 -21.74 0.97
CA LEU A 288 11.64 -22.86 0.79
C LEU A 288 11.59 -23.81 1.99
N ASN A 289 11.62 -23.28 3.21
CA ASN A 289 11.63 -24.06 4.45
C ASN A 289 10.31 -24.83 4.67
N GLN A 290 9.18 -24.26 4.24
CA GLN A 290 7.88 -24.92 4.27
C GLN A 290 7.67 -25.92 3.12
N GLY A 291 8.59 -25.98 2.15
CA GLY A 291 8.41 -26.76 0.93
C GLY A 291 7.25 -26.27 0.05
N TRP A 292 6.85 -25.00 0.20
CA TRP A 292 5.76 -24.39 -0.60
C TRP A 292 6.24 -23.90 -1.97
N ALA A 293 7.53 -23.68 -2.12
CA ALA A 293 8.18 -23.36 -3.38
C ALA A 293 9.54 -24.04 -3.48
N ASP A 294 10.04 -24.21 -4.69
CA ASP A 294 11.39 -24.58 -5.01
C ASP A 294 12.11 -23.44 -5.78
N ALA A 295 13.39 -23.60 -6.02
CA ALA A 295 14.19 -22.61 -6.73
C ALA A 295 13.69 -22.36 -8.17
N ALA A 296 13.06 -23.34 -8.80
CA ALA A 296 12.50 -23.19 -10.14
C ALA A 296 11.25 -22.31 -10.13
N LEU A 297 10.33 -22.54 -9.19
CA LEU A 297 9.13 -21.70 -9.02
C LEU A 297 9.51 -20.26 -8.68
N LEU A 298 10.48 -20.05 -7.78
CA LEU A 298 10.92 -18.70 -7.42
C LEU A 298 11.55 -17.95 -8.61
N ARG A 299 12.32 -18.62 -9.46
CA ARG A 299 12.82 -18.04 -10.71
C ARG A 299 11.68 -17.68 -11.65
N ASN A 300 10.75 -18.61 -11.89
CA ASN A 300 9.60 -18.36 -12.76
C ASN A 300 8.77 -17.15 -12.31
N ILE A 301 8.58 -16.95 -11.00
CA ILE A 301 7.88 -15.77 -10.46
C ILE A 301 8.65 -14.48 -10.79
N ARG A 302 9.97 -14.47 -10.65
CA ARG A 302 10.81 -13.31 -10.99
C ARG A 302 10.81 -13.02 -12.48
N ASP A 303 10.95 -14.06 -13.32
CA ASP A 303 10.96 -13.92 -14.76
C ASP A 303 9.62 -13.39 -15.29
N ALA A 304 8.51 -13.89 -14.76
CA ALA A 304 7.18 -13.41 -15.11
C ALA A 304 6.99 -11.93 -14.71
N ALA A 305 7.44 -11.53 -13.51
CA ALA A 305 7.39 -10.15 -13.07
C ALA A 305 8.26 -9.23 -13.94
N ALA A 306 9.46 -9.66 -14.30
CA ALA A 306 10.36 -8.91 -15.18
C ALA A 306 9.72 -8.71 -16.56
N LEU A 307 9.14 -9.76 -17.14
CA LEU A 307 8.46 -9.69 -18.44
C LEU A 307 7.29 -8.70 -18.40
N GLU A 308 6.44 -8.75 -17.37
CA GLU A 308 5.29 -7.87 -17.23
C GLU A 308 5.72 -6.39 -17.13
N VAL A 309 6.74 -6.11 -16.32
CA VAL A 309 7.28 -4.74 -16.16
C VAL A 309 7.92 -4.24 -17.47
N GLU A 310 8.70 -5.08 -18.17
CA GLU A 310 9.31 -4.69 -19.45
C GLU A 310 8.24 -4.41 -20.52
N GLN A 311 7.19 -5.20 -20.59
CA GLN A 311 6.08 -4.97 -21.51
C GLN A 311 5.36 -3.65 -21.21
N ALA A 312 5.09 -3.36 -19.93
CA ALA A 312 4.48 -2.10 -19.52
C ALA A 312 5.36 -0.89 -19.86
N VAL A 313 6.67 -0.99 -19.63
CA VAL A 313 7.64 0.06 -19.99
C VAL A 313 7.69 0.26 -21.51
N ALA A 314 7.82 -0.80 -22.28
CA ALA A 314 7.86 -0.73 -23.74
C ALA A 314 6.57 -0.12 -24.34
N GLN A 315 5.42 -0.40 -23.72
CA GLN A 315 4.15 0.20 -24.13
C GLN A 315 4.11 1.69 -23.78
N ALA A 316 4.37 2.06 -22.53
CA ALA A 316 4.28 3.46 -22.08
C ALA A 316 5.26 4.38 -22.81
N GLN A 317 6.45 3.88 -23.19
CA GLN A 317 7.45 4.64 -23.96
C GLN A 317 7.00 5.03 -25.37
N ARG A 318 6.02 4.32 -25.93
CA ARG A 318 5.47 4.60 -27.28
C ARG A 318 4.24 5.50 -27.23
N GLU A 319 3.70 5.74 -26.04
CA GLU A 319 2.51 6.54 -25.86
C GLU A 319 2.84 8.03 -25.89
N PRO A 320 1.94 8.88 -26.42
CA PRO A 320 2.18 10.31 -26.45
C PRO A 320 2.12 10.93 -25.05
N GLY A 321 2.91 11.97 -24.84
CA GLY A 321 2.70 12.93 -23.73
C GLY A 321 1.43 13.74 -23.94
N PRO A 322 1.02 14.57 -22.95
CA PRO A 322 -0.13 15.46 -23.07
C PRO A 322 0.12 16.54 -24.13
N ASP A 323 -0.92 16.89 -24.87
CA ASP A 323 -0.90 18.09 -25.70
C ASP A 323 -1.10 19.34 -24.81
N VAL A 324 0.01 19.99 -24.47
CA VAL A 324 0.04 21.14 -23.55
C VAL A 324 -0.78 22.32 -24.08
N ALA A 325 -0.85 22.50 -25.39
CA ALA A 325 -1.58 23.60 -26.03
C ALA A 325 -3.08 23.28 -26.15
N GLY A 326 -3.44 22.04 -26.44
CA GLY A 326 -4.83 21.60 -26.58
C GLY A 326 -5.51 21.20 -25.26
N GLU A 327 -4.77 21.08 -24.17
CA GLU A 327 -5.31 20.67 -22.88
C GLU A 327 -6.00 21.85 -22.17
N ASN A 328 -7.24 21.65 -21.74
CA ASN A 328 -8.02 22.71 -21.11
C ASN A 328 -7.63 23.04 -19.66
N TRP A 329 -6.73 22.32 -19.07
CA TRP A 329 -6.21 22.49 -17.69
C TRP A 329 -7.27 22.54 -16.58
N CYS A 330 -8.54 22.24 -16.88
CA CYS A 330 -9.57 22.11 -15.86
C CYS A 330 -9.26 20.91 -14.94
N ALA A 331 -9.61 21.04 -13.68
CA ALA A 331 -9.52 19.92 -12.75
C ALA A 331 -10.39 18.75 -13.26
N LEU A 332 -9.81 17.53 -13.31
CA LEU A 332 -10.53 16.34 -13.78
C LEU A 332 -11.81 16.08 -12.95
N ALA A 333 -11.76 16.40 -11.66
CA ALA A 333 -12.91 16.26 -10.76
C ALA A 333 -14.10 17.15 -11.15
N SER A 334 -13.87 18.40 -11.59
CA SER A 334 -14.94 19.30 -11.98
C SER A 334 -15.62 18.90 -13.31
N ARG A 335 -14.89 18.22 -14.21
CA ARG A 335 -15.45 17.68 -15.44
C ARG A 335 -16.43 16.54 -15.22
N HIS A 336 -16.22 15.77 -14.16
CA HIS A 336 -17.06 14.60 -13.80
C HIS A 336 -18.09 14.89 -12.72
N LEU A 337 -18.06 16.07 -12.09
CA LEU A 337 -19.08 16.41 -11.09
C LEU A 337 -20.46 16.58 -11.73
N SER A 338 -20.56 17.13 -12.92
CA SER A 338 -21.80 17.23 -13.69
C SER A 338 -22.31 15.85 -14.15
N GLU A 339 -21.42 14.95 -14.55
CA GLU A 339 -21.76 13.59 -14.98
C GLU A 339 -22.26 12.71 -13.82
N ARG A 340 -21.97 13.06 -12.57
CA ARG A 340 -22.41 12.31 -11.38
C ARG A 340 -23.83 12.61 -10.94
N PHE A 341 -24.40 13.68 -11.42
CA PHE A 341 -25.79 14.08 -11.10
C PHE A 341 -26.80 13.65 -12.17
N GLU A 342 -26.33 13.14 -13.30
CA GLU A 342 -27.20 12.35 -14.16
C GLU A 342 -27.50 11.04 -13.42
N THR A 343 -28.72 10.92 -12.91
CA THR A 343 -29.25 9.66 -12.36
C THR A 343 -28.96 8.57 -13.37
N PRO A 344 -28.45 7.37 -12.95
CA PRO A 344 -28.44 6.24 -13.84
C PRO A 344 -29.91 6.08 -14.29
N ASP A 345 -30.13 6.06 -15.58
CA ASP A 345 -31.41 5.71 -16.15
C ASP A 345 -31.94 4.50 -15.39
N THR A 346 -33.04 4.69 -14.71
CA THR A 346 -33.94 3.62 -14.33
C THR A 346 -34.58 3.12 -15.63
N ALA A 347 -33.74 2.49 -16.45
CA ALA A 347 -34.22 1.77 -17.62
C ALA A 347 -34.64 0.38 -17.14
N ALA A 348 -35.92 0.25 -17.08
CA ALA A 348 -36.83 -0.85 -17.28
C ALA A 348 -36.25 -2.27 -17.25
#